data_1083696abd67fa7bf6b4ef0f961b3cd4
#
_entry.id   1083696abd67fa7bf6b4ef0f961b3cd4
#
_cell.length_a   1.000
_cell.length_b   1.000
_cell.length_c   1.000
_cell.angle_alpha   90.00
_cell.angle_beta   90.00
_cell.angle_gamma   90.00
#
_symmetry.space_group_name_H-M   'P 1'
#
loop_
_entity.id
_entity.type
_entity.pdbx_description
1 polymer ?
#
loop_
_entity_poly.entity_id
_entity_poly.type
_entity_poly.pdbx_seq_one_letter_code
_entity_poly.pdbx_strand_id
1 'polypeptide(L)'
;MRQFDTACDSPETIHAALTCRDTARDAQVEATVRAILDDVKARGDAAVLDYTRRFDWPEATAKAMEIEHEEWAGGVDSVAADFDAMLGIAHGNIADYHATEAGHLQSWMDTSGPSGGVFRGQVLRPMGRAGIYVPGGKAAYPSTVLMAGIPAAVAGVKELVFCTPAGNDGRINPLILAAAAWVNTYSDVQVSIFKIGGAQAIAAMAYGTETVPKCDVIVGPGNAYVNTAKKLVYGTVGIDMLAGPSEVAIVADAGANPAFVAADLLAQTEHGHDNRGVVFSHSYNLLEKCKIELAMQRAELSRKEILAITANNLIFVKTNSLEESLELSNVFAPEHLELMVREPLAVLPLVRNAGAILLGDHTSAPIGDYWAGPSHTLPTAGAARYASPLSVATFMKRTSVLYYSEKAAQEAAEDVARFAEAEGFDGHAQAARLRGREAPLAPNNGGVRGEIRAAPVSGLAPSLLGAGVAS
;
A
#
# COMPACT_ATOMS: atom_id res chain seq x y z
N MET A 1 23.65 -7.49 -17.80
CA MET A 1 22.58 -8.50 -18.04
C MET A 1 23.12 -9.88 -17.69
N ARG A 2 22.33 -10.69 -16.96
CA ARG A 2 22.62 -12.10 -16.68
C ARG A 2 21.67 -12.97 -17.49
N GLN A 3 22.12 -14.14 -17.91
CA GLN A 3 21.31 -15.09 -18.66
C GLN A 3 21.42 -16.47 -18.03
N PHE A 4 20.31 -17.19 -17.96
CA PHE A 4 20.20 -18.55 -17.50
C PHE A 4 19.38 -19.41 -18.45
N ASP A 5 19.66 -20.71 -18.47
CA ASP A 5 18.89 -21.73 -19.17
C ASP A 5 18.61 -22.89 -18.20
N THR A 6 17.33 -23.15 -17.92
CA THR A 6 16.93 -24.20 -16.98
C THR A 6 17.33 -25.61 -17.44
N ALA A 7 17.67 -25.79 -18.73
CA ALA A 7 18.23 -27.05 -19.23
C ALA A 7 19.70 -27.26 -18.89
N CYS A 8 20.44 -26.22 -18.54
CA CYS A 8 21.91 -26.24 -18.35
C CYS A 8 22.36 -25.78 -16.96
N ASP A 9 21.67 -24.76 -16.40
CA ASP A 9 22.02 -24.17 -15.12
C ASP A 9 21.30 -24.87 -13.96
N SER A 10 21.96 -24.98 -12.79
CA SER A 10 21.31 -25.63 -11.66
C SER A 10 20.16 -24.78 -11.09
N PRO A 11 19.08 -25.40 -10.60
CA PRO A 11 17.97 -24.71 -9.96
C PRO A 11 18.41 -23.79 -8.82
N GLU A 12 19.41 -24.21 -8.03
CA GLU A 12 19.95 -23.44 -6.90
C GLU A 12 20.59 -22.14 -7.38
N THR A 13 21.33 -22.18 -8.51
CA THR A 13 21.97 -21.00 -9.09
C THR A 13 20.93 -20.01 -9.59
N ILE A 14 19.90 -20.50 -10.29
CA ILE A 14 18.80 -19.68 -10.78
C ILE A 14 18.02 -19.07 -9.61
N HIS A 15 17.63 -19.87 -8.63
CA HIS A 15 16.92 -19.40 -7.44
C HIS A 15 17.72 -18.35 -6.68
N ALA A 16 19.03 -18.58 -6.45
CA ALA A 16 19.90 -17.61 -5.80
C ALA A 16 19.94 -16.29 -6.58
N ALA A 17 20.04 -16.35 -7.93
CA ALA A 17 20.02 -15.16 -8.77
C ALA A 17 18.69 -14.39 -8.70
N LEU A 18 17.56 -15.08 -8.59
CA LEU A 18 16.23 -14.48 -8.48
C LEU A 18 15.97 -13.89 -7.09
N THR A 19 16.40 -14.56 -6.03
CA THR A 19 16.07 -14.20 -4.64
C THR A 19 17.13 -13.36 -3.93
N CYS A 20 18.35 -13.25 -4.49
CA CYS A 20 19.41 -12.41 -3.92
C CYS A 20 18.96 -10.94 -3.94
N ARG A 21 18.79 -10.38 -2.75
CA ARG A 21 18.51 -8.96 -2.52
C ARG A 21 19.54 -8.42 -1.57
N ASP A 22 20.21 -7.34 -1.95
CA ASP A 22 21.26 -6.75 -1.13
C ASP A 22 20.66 -6.01 0.06
N THR A 23 20.80 -6.59 1.26
CA THR A 23 20.32 -6.05 2.53
C THR A 23 21.41 -5.36 3.34
N ALA A 24 22.63 -5.28 2.83
CA ALA A 24 23.82 -4.90 3.61
C ALA A 24 23.94 -3.41 3.97
N ARG A 25 23.07 -2.53 3.40
CA ARG A 25 23.13 -1.06 3.63
C ARG A 25 22.47 -0.58 4.92
N ASP A 26 21.90 -1.46 5.74
CA ASP A 26 20.88 -1.06 6.69
C ASP A 26 21.38 -0.50 8.04
N ALA A 27 22.52 -0.93 8.57
CA ALA A 27 22.91 -0.57 9.94
C ALA A 27 23.21 0.92 10.16
N GLN A 28 23.90 1.58 9.21
CA GLN A 28 24.22 3.01 9.32
C GLN A 28 22.98 3.87 9.09
N VAL A 29 22.13 3.48 8.15
CA VAL A 29 20.85 4.16 7.88
C VAL A 29 19.95 4.00 9.12
N GLU A 30 19.85 2.80 9.69
CA GLU A 30 19.01 2.56 10.87
C GLU A 30 19.48 3.39 12.08
N ALA A 31 20.78 3.47 12.35
CA ALA A 31 21.31 4.31 13.44
C ALA A 31 20.96 5.78 13.25
N THR A 32 21.12 6.30 12.03
CA THR A 32 20.77 7.71 11.69
C THR A 32 19.28 7.96 11.85
N VAL A 33 18.44 7.08 11.33
CA VAL A 33 16.99 7.20 11.42
C VAL A 33 16.51 7.12 12.86
N ARG A 34 17.04 6.20 13.66
CA ARG A 34 16.71 6.07 15.07
C ARG A 34 16.98 7.38 15.83
N ALA A 35 18.14 8.00 15.58
CA ALA A 35 18.45 9.28 16.18
C ALA A 35 17.45 10.38 15.78
N ILE A 36 17.01 10.42 14.52
CA ILE A 36 15.98 11.37 14.06
C ILE A 36 14.64 11.11 14.75
N LEU A 37 14.21 9.84 14.82
CA LEU A 37 12.94 9.46 15.46
C LEU A 37 12.92 9.84 16.95
N ASP A 38 14.00 9.53 17.67
CA ASP A 38 14.13 9.85 19.10
C ASP A 38 14.15 11.37 19.34
N ASP A 39 14.81 12.13 18.47
CA ASP A 39 14.89 13.58 18.56
C ASP A 39 13.52 14.23 18.28
N VAL A 40 12.80 13.81 17.22
CA VAL A 40 11.45 14.33 16.96
C VAL A 40 10.49 13.97 18.10
N LYS A 41 10.60 12.77 18.67
CA LYS A 41 9.79 12.35 19.81
C LYS A 41 10.05 13.21 21.05
N ALA A 42 11.28 13.68 21.23
CA ALA A 42 11.68 14.48 22.39
C ALA A 42 11.40 15.98 22.22
N ARG A 43 11.58 16.54 21.03
CA ARG A 43 11.56 18.00 20.79
C ARG A 43 10.42 18.47 19.86
N GLY A 44 9.59 17.56 19.34
CA GLY A 44 8.45 17.89 18.48
C GLY A 44 8.82 18.73 17.25
N ASP A 45 8.07 19.80 17.01
CA ASP A 45 8.25 20.69 15.85
C ASP A 45 9.66 21.27 15.74
N ALA A 46 10.35 21.53 16.87
CA ALA A 46 11.69 22.06 16.84
C ALA A 46 12.68 21.12 16.15
N ALA A 47 12.59 19.79 16.41
CA ALA A 47 13.42 18.82 15.74
C ALA A 47 13.03 18.68 14.25
N VAL A 48 11.73 18.60 13.94
CA VAL A 48 11.24 18.55 12.55
C VAL A 48 11.76 19.72 11.74
N LEU A 49 11.70 20.94 12.30
CA LEU A 49 12.18 22.15 11.65
C LEU A 49 13.69 22.13 11.40
N ASP A 50 14.49 21.69 12.39
CA ASP A 50 15.95 21.57 12.25
C ASP A 50 16.33 20.60 11.12
N TYR A 51 15.67 19.44 11.02
CA TYR A 51 15.92 18.47 9.95
C TYR A 51 15.41 18.98 8.60
N THR A 52 14.25 19.65 8.54
CA THR A 52 13.72 20.23 7.31
C THR A 52 14.66 21.30 6.77
N ARG A 53 15.20 22.16 7.61
CA ARG A 53 16.23 23.17 7.23
C ARG A 53 17.50 22.53 6.71
N ARG A 54 17.89 21.41 7.29
CA ARG A 54 19.13 20.71 6.93
C ARG A 54 19.03 19.96 5.63
N PHE A 55 17.88 19.36 5.33
CA PHE A 55 17.77 18.38 4.25
C PHE A 55 16.90 18.83 3.08
N ASP A 56 15.93 19.71 3.32
CA ASP A 56 14.93 20.05 2.30
C ASP A 56 14.96 21.55 1.99
N TRP A 57 14.64 22.40 2.96
CA TRP A 57 14.40 23.82 2.77
C TRP A 57 15.07 24.66 3.88
N PRO A 58 16.24 25.29 3.60
CA PRO A 58 17.03 26.02 4.63
C PRO A 58 16.31 27.18 5.33
N GLU A 59 15.39 27.86 4.64
CA GLU A 59 14.62 29.00 5.15
C GLU A 59 13.30 28.58 5.87
N ALA A 60 13.09 27.29 6.15
CA ALA A 60 11.86 26.79 6.75
C ALA A 60 11.58 27.47 8.10
N THR A 61 10.31 27.78 8.34
CA THR A 61 9.80 28.28 9.63
C THR A 61 8.67 27.39 10.13
N ALA A 62 8.44 27.35 11.43
CA ALA A 62 7.37 26.54 12.00
C ALA A 62 6.00 26.86 11.39
N LYS A 63 5.69 28.15 11.20
CA LYS A 63 4.44 28.61 10.59
C LYS A 63 4.28 28.16 9.14
N ALA A 64 5.38 28.06 8.38
CA ALA A 64 5.35 27.74 6.96
C ALA A 64 5.50 26.24 6.66
N MET A 65 5.60 25.40 7.69
CA MET A 65 5.64 23.93 7.49
C MET A 65 4.29 23.40 6.98
N GLU A 66 3.18 23.88 7.45
CA GLU A 66 1.85 23.61 6.89
C GLU A 66 1.58 24.57 5.73
N ILE A 67 0.99 24.06 4.66
CA ILE A 67 0.64 24.88 3.50
C ILE A 67 -0.62 25.70 3.80
N GLU A 68 -0.57 27.02 3.53
CA GLU A 68 -1.72 27.88 3.65
C GLU A 68 -2.65 27.74 2.43
N HIS A 69 -3.93 28.04 2.59
CA HIS A 69 -4.96 27.87 1.55
C HIS A 69 -4.62 28.65 0.27
N GLU A 70 -4.11 29.88 0.41
CA GLU A 70 -3.75 30.71 -0.74
C GLU A 70 -2.58 30.10 -1.55
N GLU A 71 -1.60 29.51 -0.87
CA GLU A 71 -0.50 28.81 -1.54
C GLU A 71 -1.00 27.57 -2.27
N TRP A 72 -1.89 26.80 -1.63
CA TRP A 72 -2.50 25.64 -2.27
C TRP A 72 -3.29 26.04 -3.53
N ALA A 73 -4.23 26.99 -3.39
CA ALA A 73 -5.04 27.46 -4.51
C ALA A 73 -4.18 28.00 -5.66
N GLY A 74 -3.19 28.89 -5.35
CA GLY A 74 -2.28 29.40 -6.36
C GLY A 74 -1.43 28.34 -7.05
N GLY A 75 -1.07 27.26 -6.33
CA GLY A 75 -0.40 26.10 -6.91
C GLY A 75 -1.31 25.37 -7.91
N VAL A 76 -2.56 25.10 -7.55
CA VAL A 76 -3.55 24.48 -8.43
C VAL A 76 -3.79 25.31 -9.69
N ASP A 77 -4.02 26.61 -9.54
CA ASP A 77 -4.26 27.54 -10.64
C ASP A 77 -3.10 27.64 -11.64
N SER A 78 -1.88 27.27 -11.22
CA SER A 78 -0.69 27.27 -12.08
C SER A 78 -0.54 26.04 -12.96
N VAL A 79 -1.37 25.00 -12.75
CA VAL A 79 -1.32 23.75 -13.53
C VAL A 79 -2.06 23.96 -14.85
N ALA A 80 -1.50 23.45 -15.95
CA ALA A 80 -2.14 23.50 -17.26
C ALA A 80 -3.49 22.76 -17.24
N ALA A 81 -4.52 23.34 -17.85
CA ALA A 81 -5.89 22.82 -17.78
C ALA A 81 -6.05 21.41 -18.39
N ASP A 82 -5.27 21.09 -19.42
CA ASP A 82 -5.25 19.75 -20.02
C ASP A 82 -4.66 18.69 -19.05
N PHE A 83 -3.64 19.06 -18.29
CA PHE A 83 -3.06 18.18 -17.27
C PHE A 83 -4.02 17.99 -16.09
N ASP A 84 -4.67 19.05 -15.63
CA ASP A 84 -5.67 18.97 -14.57
C ASP A 84 -6.87 18.10 -14.99
N ALA A 85 -7.35 18.25 -16.23
CA ALA A 85 -8.38 17.38 -16.80
C ALA A 85 -7.93 15.90 -16.83
N MET A 86 -6.67 15.62 -17.17
CA MET A 86 -6.10 14.28 -17.13
C MET A 86 -6.05 13.72 -15.70
N LEU A 87 -5.66 14.53 -14.69
CA LEU A 87 -5.73 14.13 -13.29
C LEU A 87 -7.16 13.77 -12.87
N GLY A 88 -8.16 14.53 -13.35
CA GLY A 88 -9.58 14.26 -13.09
C GLY A 88 -10.02 12.90 -13.64
N ILE A 89 -9.57 12.52 -14.84
CA ILE A 89 -9.87 11.20 -15.42
C ILE A 89 -9.20 10.09 -14.60
N ALA A 90 -7.91 10.25 -14.28
CA ALA A 90 -7.18 9.30 -13.45
C ALA A 90 -7.84 9.13 -12.07
N HIS A 91 -8.23 10.25 -11.43
CA HIS A 91 -9.01 10.25 -10.19
C HIS A 91 -10.28 9.41 -10.31
N GLY A 92 -11.08 9.62 -11.41
CA GLY A 92 -12.30 8.85 -11.66
C GLY A 92 -12.04 7.35 -11.73
N ASN A 93 -11.04 6.93 -12.51
CA ASN A 93 -10.69 5.51 -12.66
C ASN A 93 -10.26 4.87 -11.33
N ILE A 94 -9.46 5.59 -10.54
CA ILE A 94 -8.99 5.12 -9.21
C ILE A 94 -10.18 5.04 -8.24
N ALA A 95 -11.06 6.04 -8.25
CA ALA A 95 -12.24 6.09 -7.40
C ALA A 95 -13.19 4.93 -7.70
N ASP A 96 -13.48 4.67 -8.96
CA ASP A 96 -14.39 3.60 -9.40
C ASP A 96 -13.85 2.22 -9.03
N TYR A 97 -12.54 1.99 -9.23
CA TYR A 97 -11.90 0.75 -8.83
C TYR A 97 -12.02 0.51 -7.32
N HIS A 98 -11.64 1.49 -6.52
CA HIS A 98 -11.65 1.37 -5.06
C HIS A 98 -13.07 1.40 -4.46
N ALA A 99 -14.03 2.04 -5.10
CA ALA A 99 -15.44 1.96 -4.72
C ALA A 99 -15.98 0.52 -4.92
N THR A 100 -15.58 -0.13 -6.03
CA THR A 100 -15.90 -1.54 -6.28
C THR A 100 -15.26 -2.44 -5.23
N GLU A 101 -13.98 -2.23 -4.90
CA GLU A 101 -13.28 -2.96 -3.84
C GLU A 101 -13.99 -2.78 -2.48
N ALA A 102 -14.33 -1.55 -2.11
CA ALA A 102 -15.04 -1.25 -0.87
C ALA A 102 -16.38 -1.99 -0.76
N GLY A 103 -17.08 -2.16 -1.88
CA GLY A 103 -18.33 -2.92 -1.95
C GLY A 103 -18.18 -4.40 -1.55
N HIS A 104 -16.98 -4.97 -1.69
CA HIS A 104 -16.67 -6.33 -1.25
C HIS A 104 -16.18 -6.42 0.20
N LEU A 105 -15.87 -5.28 0.84
CA LEU A 105 -15.44 -5.21 2.23
C LEU A 105 -16.64 -4.94 3.13
N GLN A 106 -17.24 -6.00 3.69
CA GLN A 106 -18.45 -5.89 4.49
C GLN A 106 -18.25 -6.36 5.94
N SER A 107 -18.94 -5.65 6.86
CA SER A 107 -19.21 -6.18 8.19
C SER A 107 -20.17 -7.35 8.07
N TRP A 108 -19.99 -8.39 8.89
CA TRP A 108 -20.87 -9.55 8.88
C TRP A 108 -21.21 -10.01 10.30
N MET A 109 -22.36 -10.65 10.44
CA MET A 109 -22.82 -11.23 11.69
C MET A 109 -23.42 -12.60 11.41
N ASP A 110 -22.90 -13.62 12.08
CA ASP A 110 -23.44 -14.98 12.08
C ASP A 110 -24.26 -15.23 13.35
N THR A 111 -25.49 -15.68 13.18
CA THR A 111 -26.42 -15.98 14.24
C THR A 111 -26.71 -17.47 14.38
N SER A 112 -26.01 -18.32 13.61
CA SER A 112 -26.25 -19.77 13.48
C SER A 112 -25.53 -20.61 14.54
N GLY A 113 -25.18 -20.05 15.69
CA GLY A 113 -24.52 -20.77 16.78
C GLY A 113 -25.35 -21.98 17.27
N PRO A 114 -24.70 -23.07 17.75
CA PRO A 114 -25.32 -24.38 18.01
C PRO A 114 -26.43 -24.35 19.10
N SER A 115 -26.46 -23.36 19.97
CA SER A 115 -27.42 -23.31 21.10
C SER A 115 -28.49 -22.23 20.94
N GLY A 116 -28.53 -21.49 19.84
CA GLY A 116 -29.33 -20.27 19.73
C GLY A 116 -28.88 -19.19 20.73
N GLY A 117 -29.09 -17.91 20.41
CA GLY A 117 -28.66 -16.80 21.26
C GLY A 117 -27.17 -16.52 21.33
N VAL A 118 -26.41 -16.99 20.33
CA VAL A 118 -25.01 -16.65 20.10
C VAL A 118 -24.92 -15.86 18.81
N PHE A 119 -24.28 -14.68 18.86
CA PHE A 119 -23.90 -13.89 17.69
C PHE A 119 -22.39 -13.79 17.61
N ARG A 120 -21.83 -13.99 16.39
CA ARG A 120 -20.43 -13.84 16.12
C ARG A 120 -20.27 -13.02 14.84
N GLY A 121 -19.34 -12.10 14.83
CA GLY A 121 -19.18 -11.30 13.64
C GLY A 121 -17.91 -10.47 13.61
N GLN A 122 -17.80 -9.69 12.56
CA GLN A 122 -16.77 -8.68 12.41
C GLN A 122 -17.40 -7.36 11.98
N VAL A 123 -16.92 -6.30 12.58
CA VAL A 123 -17.26 -4.94 12.19
C VAL A 123 -16.01 -4.31 11.58
N LEU A 124 -16.16 -3.78 10.37
CA LEU A 124 -15.14 -2.98 9.71
C LEU A 124 -15.35 -1.51 10.05
N ARG A 125 -14.26 -0.82 10.35
CA ARG A 125 -14.27 0.61 10.63
C ARG A 125 -13.06 1.26 9.97
N PRO A 126 -13.19 2.43 9.35
CA PRO A 126 -12.04 3.20 8.89
C PRO A 126 -11.15 3.61 10.07
N MET A 127 -9.89 3.84 9.79
CA MET A 127 -8.99 4.53 10.69
C MET A 127 -9.38 6.01 10.79
N GLY A 128 -9.04 6.68 11.87
CA GLY A 128 -9.42 8.08 12.08
C GLY A 128 -8.62 9.03 11.19
N ARG A 129 -7.30 8.80 11.12
CA ARG A 129 -6.36 9.67 10.40
C ARG A 129 -5.31 8.84 9.68
N ALA A 130 -5.07 9.13 8.40
CA ALA A 130 -4.01 8.52 7.60
C ALA A 130 -2.93 9.55 7.25
N GLY A 131 -1.68 9.18 7.49
CA GLY A 131 -0.50 9.90 7.01
C GLY A 131 -0.09 9.36 5.64
N ILE A 132 0.12 10.25 4.68
CA ILE A 132 0.53 9.90 3.33
C ILE A 132 1.86 10.59 3.05
N TYR A 133 2.91 9.80 2.91
CA TYR A 133 4.20 10.31 2.50
C TYR A 133 4.29 10.35 0.98
N VAL A 134 4.53 11.53 0.43
CA VAL A 134 4.74 11.74 -1.00
C VAL A 134 6.21 12.07 -1.23
N PRO A 135 6.95 11.25 -2.00
CA PRO A 135 8.34 11.56 -2.29
C PRO A 135 8.48 12.87 -3.05
N GLY A 136 9.59 13.55 -2.82
CA GLY A 136 10.00 14.72 -3.58
C GLY A 136 11.43 14.60 -4.08
N GLY A 137 11.98 15.66 -4.63
CA GLY A 137 13.35 15.75 -5.12
C GLY A 137 13.42 15.79 -6.64
N LYS A 138 13.92 14.73 -7.31
CA LYS A 138 14.16 14.74 -8.76
C LYS A 138 12.91 14.70 -9.64
N ALA A 139 11.77 14.27 -9.10
CA ALA A 139 10.49 14.20 -9.80
C ALA A 139 9.34 14.54 -8.85
N ALA A 140 8.23 15.03 -9.40
CA ALA A 140 6.95 15.13 -8.71
C ALA A 140 6.20 13.80 -8.85
N TYR A 141 5.46 13.43 -7.81
CA TYR A 141 4.67 12.20 -7.80
C TYR A 141 3.19 12.48 -7.49
N PRO A 142 2.47 13.20 -8.39
CA PRO A 142 1.02 13.43 -8.23
C PRO A 142 0.24 12.11 -8.21
N SER A 143 0.71 11.10 -8.93
CA SER A 143 0.13 9.75 -8.92
C SER A 143 0.11 9.15 -7.50
N THR A 144 1.18 9.29 -6.71
CA THR A 144 1.21 8.80 -5.32
C THR A 144 0.14 9.48 -4.45
N VAL A 145 -0.13 10.77 -4.69
CA VAL A 145 -1.20 11.49 -3.97
C VAL A 145 -2.56 10.86 -4.26
N LEU A 146 -2.88 10.62 -5.55
CA LEU A 146 -4.14 9.99 -5.95
C LEU A 146 -4.22 8.54 -5.48
N MET A 147 -3.16 7.75 -5.73
CA MET A 147 -3.11 6.31 -5.45
C MET A 147 -3.12 5.96 -3.96
N ALA A 148 -2.80 6.91 -3.07
CA ALA A 148 -2.91 6.72 -1.62
C ALA A 148 -4.10 7.49 -1.02
N GLY A 149 -4.37 8.69 -1.49
CA GLY A 149 -5.42 9.55 -0.95
C GLY A 149 -6.84 9.07 -1.28
N ILE A 150 -7.07 8.63 -2.52
CA ILE A 150 -8.40 8.17 -2.96
C ILE A 150 -8.84 6.91 -2.23
N PRO A 151 -8.05 5.80 -2.15
CA PRO A 151 -8.47 4.63 -1.38
C PRO A 151 -8.67 4.92 0.11
N ALA A 152 -7.91 5.87 0.70
CA ALA A 152 -8.14 6.33 2.07
C ALA A 152 -9.49 7.05 2.22
N ALA A 153 -9.81 7.96 1.28
CA ALA A 153 -11.09 8.66 1.24
C ALA A 153 -12.27 7.69 1.04
N VAL A 154 -12.17 6.77 0.09
CA VAL A 154 -13.15 5.72 -0.17
C VAL A 154 -13.36 4.80 1.04
N ALA A 155 -12.29 4.49 1.79
CA ALA A 155 -12.39 3.75 3.05
C ALA A 155 -13.20 4.50 4.13
N GLY A 156 -13.37 5.81 4.00
CA GLY A 156 -14.05 6.68 4.96
C GLY A 156 -13.15 7.29 6.03
N VAL A 157 -11.82 7.34 5.78
CA VAL A 157 -10.88 8.09 6.63
C VAL A 157 -11.26 9.57 6.58
N LYS A 158 -11.33 10.22 7.75
CA LYS A 158 -11.80 11.61 7.83
C LYS A 158 -10.71 12.66 7.72
N GLU A 159 -9.48 12.31 8.07
CA GLU A 159 -8.35 13.21 8.06
C GLU A 159 -7.17 12.60 7.32
N LEU A 160 -6.70 13.28 6.27
CA LEU A 160 -5.54 12.90 5.47
C LEU A 160 -4.42 13.92 5.68
N VAL A 161 -3.28 13.45 6.14
CA VAL A 161 -2.09 14.24 6.42
C VAL A 161 -1.04 13.91 5.39
N PHE A 162 -0.84 14.80 4.42
CA PHE A 162 0.20 14.64 3.42
C PHE A 162 1.50 15.28 3.90
N CYS A 163 2.60 14.54 3.83
CA CYS A 163 3.95 15.06 4.04
C CYS A 163 4.77 14.90 2.76
N THR A 164 5.33 15.98 2.26
CA THR A 164 6.20 15.99 1.08
C THR A 164 7.30 17.04 1.25
N PRO A 165 8.56 16.78 0.84
CA PRO A 165 9.59 17.80 0.93
C PRO A 165 9.28 18.97 -0.01
N ALA A 166 9.49 20.19 0.47
CA ALA A 166 9.50 21.37 -0.38
C ALA A 166 10.80 21.45 -1.19
N GLY A 167 10.78 22.22 -2.28
CA GLY A 167 12.00 22.63 -2.96
C GLY A 167 12.82 23.59 -2.10
N ASN A 168 14.06 23.92 -2.52
CA ASN A 168 14.93 24.89 -1.84
C ASN A 168 14.29 26.28 -1.69
N ASP A 169 13.30 26.59 -2.53
CA ASP A 169 12.51 27.83 -2.50
C ASP A 169 11.31 27.77 -1.55
N GLY A 170 11.14 26.65 -0.82
CA GLY A 170 10.06 26.45 0.12
C GLY A 170 8.71 26.13 -0.53
N ARG A 171 8.67 25.82 -1.84
CA ARG A 171 7.43 25.54 -2.56
C ARG A 171 7.26 24.05 -2.80
N ILE A 172 6.02 23.59 -2.75
CA ILE A 172 5.63 22.27 -3.20
C ILE A 172 5.38 22.32 -4.71
N ASN A 173 5.70 21.21 -5.40
CA ASN A 173 5.41 21.12 -6.83
C ASN A 173 3.90 21.26 -7.08
N PRO A 174 3.46 22.17 -7.99
CA PRO A 174 2.04 22.41 -8.28
C PRO A 174 1.25 21.16 -8.65
N LEU A 175 1.86 20.18 -9.31
CA LEU A 175 1.18 18.94 -9.70
C LEU A 175 0.77 18.10 -8.46
N ILE A 176 1.55 18.15 -7.38
CA ILE A 176 1.18 17.51 -6.10
C ILE A 176 -0.03 18.21 -5.49
N LEU A 177 -0.05 19.55 -5.54
CA LEU A 177 -1.14 20.36 -5.01
C LEU A 177 -2.44 20.14 -5.78
N ALA A 178 -2.37 20.06 -7.11
CA ALA A 178 -3.51 19.75 -7.96
C ALA A 178 -4.06 18.33 -7.68
N ALA A 179 -3.20 17.34 -7.56
CA ALA A 179 -3.62 15.99 -7.21
C ALA A 179 -4.28 15.93 -5.80
N ALA A 180 -3.75 16.68 -4.83
CA ALA A 180 -4.35 16.78 -3.50
C ALA A 180 -5.70 17.50 -3.53
N ALA A 181 -5.89 18.48 -4.41
CA ALA A 181 -7.18 19.14 -4.62
C ALA A 181 -8.24 18.15 -5.12
N TRP A 182 -7.90 17.26 -6.04
CA TRP A 182 -8.78 16.18 -6.48
C TRP A 182 -9.15 15.23 -5.34
N VAL A 183 -8.23 14.87 -4.45
CA VAL A 183 -8.55 14.09 -3.24
C VAL A 183 -9.46 14.87 -2.30
N ASN A 184 -9.28 16.18 -2.17
CA ASN A 184 -10.10 17.06 -1.32
C ASN A 184 -11.53 17.29 -1.83
N THR A 185 -11.88 16.77 -3.03
CA THR A 185 -13.28 16.82 -3.54
C THR A 185 -14.24 15.92 -2.75
N TYR A 186 -13.72 14.95 -1.98
CA TYR A 186 -14.54 14.16 -1.07
C TYR A 186 -15.00 15.02 0.11
N SER A 187 -16.28 15.33 0.17
CA SER A 187 -16.89 16.31 1.10
C SER A 187 -16.65 16.03 2.59
N ASP A 188 -16.38 14.79 2.93
CA ASP A 188 -16.22 14.32 4.30
C ASP A 188 -14.76 14.16 4.74
N VAL A 189 -13.80 14.54 3.90
CA VAL A 189 -12.37 14.37 4.11
C VAL A 189 -11.72 15.72 4.34
N GLN A 190 -10.97 15.84 5.41
CA GLN A 190 -10.11 16.99 5.67
C GLN A 190 -8.69 16.66 5.23
N VAL A 191 -8.13 17.47 4.34
CA VAL A 191 -6.76 17.32 3.83
C VAL A 191 -5.88 18.41 4.42
N SER A 192 -4.75 18.02 5.01
CA SER A 192 -3.66 18.91 5.43
C SER A 192 -2.38 18.50 4.70
N ILE A 193 -1.57 19.48 4.29
CA ILE A 193 -0.33 19.25 3.56
C ILE A 193 0.82 19.92 4.30
N PHE A 194 1.89 19.16 4.57
CA PHE A 194 3.06 19.61 5.29
C PHE A 194 4.31 19.51 4.42
N LYS A 195 5.12 20.59 4.43
CA LYS A 195 6.40 20.72 3.72
C LYS A 195 7.53 20.04 4.48
N ILE A 196 7.39 18.74 4.69
CA ILE A 196 8.30 17.93 5.50
C ILE A 196 8.65 16.66 4.73
N GLY A 197 9.93 16.44 4.48
CA GLY A 197 10.46 15.24 3.83
C GLY A 197 11.08 14.25 4.82
N GLY A 198 11.66 13.17 4.29
CA GLY A 198 12.53 12.26 5.00
C GLY A 198 11.95 11.51 6.21
N ALA A 199 12.86 11.01 7.05
CA ALA A 199 12.51 10.27 8.26
C ALA A 199 11.78 11.12 9.30
N GLN A 200 12.05 12.43 9.35
CA GLN A 200 11.39 13.37 10.26
C GLN A 200 9.89 13.54 9.94
N ALA A 201 9.48 13.42 8.67
CA ALA A 201 8.07 13.41 8.30
C ALA A 201 7.35 12.17 8.86
N ILE A 202 7.97 11.01 8.74
CA ILE A 202 7.45 9.75 9.30
C ILE A 202 7.36 9.85 10.84
N ALA A 203 8.40 10.40 11.48
CA ALA A 203 8.40 10.62 12.93
C ALA A 203 7.27 11.56 13.37
N ALA A 204 7.08 12.69 12.68
CA ALA A 204 6.03 13.67 12.99
C ALA A 204 4.63 13.01 12.88
N MET A 205 4.34 12.30 11.79
CA MET A 205 3.07 11.59 11.62
C MET A 205 2.87 10.45 12.63
N ALA A 206 3.96 9.76 13.04
CA ALA A 206 3.87 8.62 13.96
C ALA A 206 3.65 9.03 15.42
N TYR A 207 4.33 10.07 15.88
CA TYR A 207 4.27 10.50 17.28
C TYR A 207 3.30 11.65 17.51
N GLY A 208 3.04 12.44 16.48
CA GLY A 208 2.41 13.75 16.58
C GLY A 208 3.41 14.80 17.05
N THR A 209 3.22 16.03 16.66
CA THR A 209 3.96 17.19 17.14
C THR A 209 2.96 18.32 17.45
N GLU A 210 3.44 19.50 17.76
CA GLU A 210 2.56 20.66 18.01
C GLU A 210 1.74 21.04 16.76
N THR A 211 2.33 20.84 15.56
CA THR A 211 1.71 21.20 14.28
C THR A 211 1.21 19.99 13.50
N VAL A 212 1.98 18.89 13.43
CA VAL A 212 1.61 17.69 12.67
C VAL A 212 0.79 16.75 13.54
N PRO A 213 -0.46 16.45 13.20
CA PRO A 213 -1.29 15.56 13.99
C PRO A 213 -0.82 14.11 13.88
N LYS A 214 -0.89 13.36 15.00
CA LYS A 214 -0.59 11.94 15.02
C LYS A 214 -1.55 11.14 14.14
N CYS A 215 -1.01 10.23 13.32
CA CYS A 215 -1.77 9.35 12.43
C CYS A 215 -1.96 7.94 13.01
N ASP A 216 -2.97 7.23 12.54
CA ASP A 216 -3.23 5.82 12.86
C ASP A 216 -2.48 4.87 11.92
N VAL A 217 -2.27 5.30 10.67
CA VAL A 217 -1.53 4.57 9.63
C VAL A 217 -0.70 5.55 8.82
N ILE A 218 0.50 5.14 8.40
CA ILE A 218 1.37 5.91 7.49
C ILE A 218 1.62 5.06 6.25
N VAL A 219 1.29 5.63 5.09
CA VAL A 219 1.42 4.97 3.79
C VAL A 219 2.28 5.79 2.83
N GLY A 220 2.68 5.18 1.74
CA GLY A 220 3.41 5.81 0.66
C GLY A 220 4.86 5.33 0.54
N PRO A 221 5.40 5.39 -0.69
CA PRO A 221 6.77 5.00 -1.00
C PRO A 221 7.78 6.05 -0.51
N GLY A 222 9.03 5.65 -0.33
CA GLY A 222 10.09 6.57 0.04
C GLY A 222 11.48 5.96 -0.13
N ASN A 223 12.50 6.76 0.10
CA ASN A 223 13.89 6.29 0.07
C ASN A 223 14.23 5.41 1.29
N ALA A 224 15.46 4.92 1.37
CA ALA A 224 15.93 4.04 2.44
C ALA A 224 15.67 4.62 3.85
N TYR A 225 15.81 5.94 4.04
CA TYR A 225 15.56 6.60 5.32
C TYR A 225 14.08 6.58 5.70
N VAL A 226 13.19 6.88 4.75
CA VAL A 226 11.73 6.83 4.93
C VAL A 226 11.27 5.42 5.24
N ASN A 227 11.73 4.43 4.47
CA ASN A 227 11.39 3.02 4.69
C ASN A 227 11.90 2.50 6.04
N THR A 228 13.12 2.86 6.41
CA THR A 228 13.66 2.52 7.73
C THR A 228 12.88 3.19 8.85
N ALA A 229 12.45 4.45 8.67
CA ALA A 229 11.61 5.14 9.64
C ALA A 229 10.25 4.43 9.78
N LYS A 230 9.57 4.07 8.68
CA LYS A 230 8.33 3.28 8.70
C LYS A 230 8.53 1.94 9.45
N LYS A 231 9.62 1.22 9.18
CA LYS A 231 9.98 -0.01 9.89
C LYS A 231 10.08 0.21 11.40
N LEU A 232 10.75 1.27 11.83
CA LEU A 232 11.03 1.53 13.25
C LEU A 232 9.83 2.08 14.03
N VAL A 233 8.89 2.76 13.39
CA VAL A 233 7.67 3.26 14.02
C VAL A 233 6.53 2.23 14.00
N TYR A 234 6.67 1.12 13.27
CA TYR A 234 5.67 0.05 13.26
C TYR A 234 5.46 -0.51 14.68
N GLY A 235 4.21 -0.60 15.09
CA GLY A 235 3.83 -0.90 16.47
C GLY A 235 3.43 0.34 17.29
N THR A 236 3.93 1.54 16.91
CA THR A 236 3.43 2.83 17.42
C THR A 236 2.31 3.36 16.51
N VAL A 237 2.43 3.13 15.23
CA VAL A 237 1.50 3.48 14.15
C VAL A 237 1.45 2.31 13.16
N GLY A 238 0.32 2.14 12.45
CA GLY A 238 0.23 1.20 11.33
C GLY A 238 1.05 1.70 10.13
N ILE A 239 1.48 0.78 9.28
CA ILE A 239 2.08 1.11 7.98
C ILE A 239 1.45 0.24 6.88
N ASP A 240 1.53 0.70 5.63
CA ASP A 240 1.16 -0.10 4.46
C ASP A 240 2.12 -1.27 4.26
N MET A 241 3.35 -0.97 3.91
CA MET A 241 4.42 -1.93 3.64
C MET A 241 5.80 -1.26 3.72
N LEU A 242 6.85 -2.06 3.60
CA LEU A 242 8.22 -1.59 3.40
C LEU A 242 8.54 -1.72 1.91
N ALA A 243 8.57 -0.60 1.20
CA ALA A 243 8.89 -0.58 -0.22
C ALA A 243 10.39 -0.76 -0.45
N GLY A 244 10.76 -1.68 -1.32
CA GLY A 244 12.11 -1.84 -1.86
C GLY A 244 12.25 -1.20 -3.23
N PRO A 245 13.35 -1.48 -3.95
CA PRO A 245 13.51 -1.12 -5.35
C PRO A 245 12.41 -1.74 -6.21
N SER A 246 12.01 -1.04 -7.26
CA SER A 246 10.99 -1.52 -8.20
C SER A 246 11.43 -2.78 -8.96
N GLU A 247 10.49 -3.68 -9.18
CA GLU A 247 10.75 -4.99 -9.79
C GLU A 247 9.67 -5.33 -10.83
N VAL A 248 10.09 -5.79 -12.01
CA VAL A 248 9.20 -6.37 -12.99
C VAL A 248 9.64 -7.80 -13.35
N ALA A 249 8.68 -8.70 -13.43
CA ALA A 249 8.84 -9.99 -14.09
C ALA A 249 7.93 -10.06 -15.30
N ILE A 250 8.46 -10.46 -16.43
CA ILE A 250 7.71 -10.65 -17.66
C ILE A 250 7.76 -12.13 -18.02
N VAL A 251 6.62 -12.79 -18.04
CA VAL A 251 6.47 -14.14 -18.57
C VAL A 251 5.92 -14.04 -19.99
N ALA A 252 6.72 -14.41 -20.97
CA ALA A 252 6.41 -14.20 -22.38
C ALA A 252 6.51 -15.49 -23.19
N ASP A 253 5.53 -15.76 -24.04
CA ASP A 253 5.59 -16.84 -25.00
C ASP A 253 6.23 -16.39 -26.35
N ALA A 254 6.35 -17.29 -27.31
CA ALA A 254 6.99 -16.98 -28.60
C ALA A 254 6.22 -15.95 -29.44
N GLY A 255 4.97 -15.65 -29.12
CA GLY A 255 4.10 -14.69 -29.81
C GLY A 255 4.19 -13.27 -29.27
N ALA A 256 4.81 -13.07 -28.09
CA ALA A 256 4.96 -11.76 -27.48
C ALA A 256 5.79 -10.79 -28.36
N ASN A 257 5.43 -9.50 -28.28
CA ASN A 257 6.16 -8.46 -28.99
C ASN A 257 7.47 -8.10 -28.25
N PRO A 258 8.67 -8.37 -28.83
CA PRO A 258 9.93 -8.08 -28.16
C PRO A 258 10.16 -6.60 -27.88
N ALA A 259 9.57 -5.69 -28.67
CA ALA A 259 9.68 -4.25 -28.43
C ALA A 259 8.89 -3.82 -27.19
N PHE A 260 7.73 -4.43 -26.90
CA PHE A 260 6.96 -4.17 -25.69
C PHE A 260 7.68 -4.71 -24.46
N VAL A 261 8.18 -5.94 -24.51
CA VAL A 261 8.98 -6.52 -23.41
C VAL A 261 10.17 -5.62 -23.07
N ALA A 262 10.87 -5.10 -24.08
CA ALA A 262 12.00 -4.21 -23.87
C ALA A 262 11.58 -2.86 -23.26
N ALA A 263 10.47 -2.28 -23.74
CA ALA A 263 9.95 -1.02 -23.24
C ALA A 263 9.56 -1.11 -21.76
N ASP A 264 8.89 -2.18 -21.36
CA ASP A 264 8.41 -2.35 -19.98
C ASP A 264 9.58 -2.65 -19.00
N LEU A 265 10.60 -3.40 -19.45
CA LEU A 265 11.87 -3.53 -18.71
C LEU A 265 12.55 -2.17 -18.47
N LEU A 266 12.57 -1.31 -19.49
CA LEU A 266 13.19 0.02 -19.39
C LEU A 266 12.36 0.94 -18.50
N ALA A 267 11.04 0.96 -18.66
CA ALA A 267 10.12 1.74 -17.82
C ALA A 267 10.33 1.44 -16.34
N GLN A 268 10.42 0.15 -15.97
CA GLN A 268 10.62 -0.24 -14.59
C GLN A 268 12.03 0.06 -14.07
N THR A 269 13.05 -0.11 -14.91
CA THR A 269 14.45 0.04 -14.47
C THR A 269 14.98 1.46 -14.50
N GLU A 270 14.26 2.42 -15.08
CA GLU A 270 14.65 3.84 -15.05
C GLU A 270 14.36 4.55 -13.72
N HIS A 271 13.56 3.97 -12.81
CA HIS A 271 13.22 4.60 -11.54
C HIS A 271 14.42 4.75 -10.58
N GLY A 272 15.38 3.81 -10.58
CA GLY A 272 16.54 3.87 -9.67
C GLY A 272 17.59 2.81 -9.96
N HIS A 273 18.78 2.98 -9.36
CA HIS A 273 19.95 2.13 -9.62
C HIS A 273 19.79 0.66 -9.19
N ASP A 274 18.96 0.41 -8.19
CA ASP A 274 18.79 -0.91 -7.57
C ASP A 274 17.59 -1.69 -8.17
N ASN A 275 16.87 -1.09 -9.15
CA ASN A 275 15.70 -1.70 -9.79
C ASN A 275 16.07 -2.93 -10.63
N ARG A 276 15.14 -3.86 -10.75
CA ARG A 276 15.37 -5.17 -11.37
C ARG A 276 14.29 -5.51 -12.38
N GLY A 277 14.70 -6.21 -13.44
CA GLY A 277 13.79 -6.80 -14.42
C GLY A 277 14.17 -8.24 -14.73
N VAL A 278 13.18 -9.11 -14.83
CA VAL A 278 13.38 -10.52 -15.19
C VAL A 278 12.44 -10.89 -16.33
N VAL A 279 12.98 -11.52 -17.37
CA VAL A 279 12.18 -12.10 -18.46
C VAL A 279 12.30 -13.62 -18.40
N PHE A 280 11.16 -14.29 -18.34
CA PHE A 280 11.04 -15.74 -18.43
C PHE A 280 10.38 -16.10 -19.76
N SER A 281 11.02 -16.96 -20.53
CA SER A 281 10.43 -17.47 -21.79
C SER A 281 10.98 -18.81 -22.17
N HIS A 282 10.13 -19.66 -22.71
CA HIS A 282 10.55 -20.92 -23.36
C HIS A 282 11.06 -20.69 -24.81
N SER A 283 10.98 -19.45 -25.34
CA SER A 283 11.45 -19.09 -26.68
C SER A 283 12.81 -18.37 -26.62
N TYR A 284 13.88 -19.09 -26.96
CA TYR A 284 15.21 -18.48 -27.08
C TYR A 284 15.22 -17.33 -28.08
N ASN A 285 14.54 -17.49 -29.24
CA ASN A 285 14.47 -16.45 -30.26
C ASN A 285 13.83 -15.14 -29.75
N LEU A 286 12.78 -15.25 -28.93
CA LEU A 286 12.15 -14.08 -28.31
C LEU A 286 13.15 -13.36 -27.40
N LEU A 287 13.84 -14.09 -26.50
CA LEU A 287 14.80 -13.51 -25.57
C LEU A 287 15.92 -12.75 -26.30
N GLU A 288 16.44 -13.30 -27.40
CA GLU A 288 17.47 -12.60 -28.21
C GLU A 288 16.93 -11.33 -28.86
N LYS A 289 15.71 -11.37 -29.41
CA LYS A 289 15.07 -10.18 -29.98
C LYS A 289 14.82 -9.10 -28.91
N CYS A 290 14.38 -9.47 -27.70
CA CYS A 290 14.19 -8.55 -26.60
C CYS A 290 15.50 -7.83 -26.23
N LYS A 291 16.65 -8.51 -26.24
CA LYS A 291 17.95 -7.90 -25.96
C LYS A 291 18.37 -6.89 -27.04
N ILE A 292 18.04 -7.16 -28.30
CA ILE A 292 18.29 -6.23 -29.41
C ILE A 292 17.43 -4.98 -29.23
N GLU A 293 16.14 -5.15 -29.02
CA GLU A 293 15.19 -4.05 -28.79
C GLU A 293 15.58 -3.21 -27.56
N LEU A 294 15.96 -3.85 -26.45
CA LEU A 294 16.43 -3.20 -25.25
C LEU A 294 17.64 -2.30 -25.51
N ALA A 295 18.60 -2.76 -26.31
CA ALA A 295 19.79 -1.99 -26.65
C ALA A 295 19.44 -0.78 -27.54
N MET A 296 18.52 -0.94 -28.50
CA MET A 296 18.04 0.12 -29.37
C MET A 296 17.29 1.19 -28.60
N GLN A 297 16.25 0.80 -27.87
CA GLN A 297 15.37 1.74 -27.15
C GLN A 297 16.11 2.49 -26.03
N ARG A 298 17.00 1.80 -25.29
CA ARG A 298 17.82 2.44 -24.25
C ARG A 298 18.66 3.60 -24.78
N ALA A 299 19.10 3.55 -26.01
CA ALA A 299 19.92 4.61 -26.62
C ALA A 299 19.14 5.92 -26.82
N GLU A 300 17.83 5.86 -26.90
CA GLU A 300 16.93 7.00 -27.16
C GLU A 300 16.43 7.68 -25.88
N LEU A 301 16.45 6.97 -24.73
CA LEU A 301 15.92 7.47 -23.46
C LEU A 301 16.86 8.49 -22.79
N SER A 302 16.28 9.43 -22.04
CA SER A 302 17.03 10.51 -21.38
C SER A 302 17.83 10.04 -20.14
N ARG A 303 17.36 9.03 -19.41
CA ARG A 303 17.99 8.53 -18.17
C ARG A 303 19.11 7.50 -18.41
N LYS A 304 19.97 7.78 -19.39
CA LYS A 304 21.01 6.83 -19.88
C LYS A 304 21.95 6.32 -18.80
N GLU A 305 22.31 7.14 -17.83
CA GLU A 305 23.23 6.78 -16.75
C GLU A 305 22.61 5.71 -15.82
N ILE A 306 21.36 5.91 -15.41
CA ILE A 306 20.63 4.95 -14.58
C ILE A 306 20.46 3.64 -15.35
N LEU A 307 19.98 3.73 -16.59
CA LEU A 307 19.75 2.56 -17.45
C LEU A 307 21.02 1.77 -17.79
N ALA A 308 22.20 2.43 -17.81
CA ALA A 308 23.48 1.74 -17.97
C ALA A 308 23.83 0.89 -16.74
N ILE A 309 23.53 1.36 -15.56
CA ILE A 309 23.76 0.64 -14.29
C ILE A 309 22.74 -0.51 -14.16
N THR A 310 21.47 -0.22 -14.35
CA THR A 310 20.37 -1.20 -14.17
C THR A 310 20.37 -2.30 -15.23
N ALA A 311 21.02 -2.09 -16.37
CA ALA A 311 21.26 -3.17 -17.33
C ALA A 311 21.95 -4.40 -16.70
N ASN A 312 22.75 -4.23 -15.64
CA ASN A 312 23.37 -5.34 -14.93
C ASN A 312 22.38 -6.08 -13.99
N ASN A 313 21.25 -5.47 -13.66
CA ASN A 313 20.19 -6.02 -12.83
C ASN A 313 19.14 -6.77 -13.66
N LEU A 314 19.24 -6.76 -14.98
CA LEU A 314 18.36 -7.51 -15.87
C LEU A 314 18.77 -8.97 -15.95
N ILE A 315 17.78 -9.86 -15.85
CA ILE A 315 17.93 -11.31 -15.90
C ILE A 315 17.02 -11.85 -17.01
N PHE A 316 17.59 -12.68 -17.88
CA PHE A 316 16.87 -13.41 -18.93
C PHE A 316 16.95 -14.90 -18.61
N VAL A 317 15.81 -15.56 -18.46
CA VAL A 317 15.75 -16.98 -18.15
C VAL A 317 15.05 -17.73 -19.28
N LYS A 318 15.80 -18.57 -19.98
CA LYS A 318 15.27 -19.54 -20.93
C LYS A 318 14.73 -20.72 -20.11
N THR A 319 13.45 -21.02 -20.24
CA THR A 319 12.77 -22.12 -19.58
C THR A 319 12.40 -23.22 -20.57
N ASN A 320 11.98 -24.38 -20.07
CA ASN A 320 11.55 -25.49 -20.93
C ASN A 320 10.06 -25.39 -21.30
N SER A 321 9.26 -24.72 -20.45
CA SER A 321 7.82 -24.54 -20.68
C SER A 321 7.31 -23.23 -20.07
N LEU A 322 6.06 -22.88 -20.39
CA LEU A 322 5.36 -21.74 -19.81
C LEU A 322 5.09 -21.95 -18.31
N GLU A 323 4.75 -23.17 -17.91
CA GLU A 323 4.52 -23.53 -16.51
C GLU A 323 5.78 -23.33 -15.68
N GLU A 324 6.95 -23.75 -16.18
CA GLU A 324 8.24 -23.51 -15.51
C GLU A 324 8.54 -22.01 -15.40
N SER A 325 8.22 -21.22 -16.42
CA SER A 325 8.32 -19.76 -16.37
C SER A 325 7.50 -19.16 -15.24
N LEU A 326 6.27 -19.62 -15.05
CA LEU A 326 5.36 -19.19 -13.99
C LEU A 326 5.83 -19.64 -12.60
N GLU A 327 6.37 -20.86 -12.48
CA GLU A 327 6.95 -21.34 -11.23
C GLU A 327 8.14 -20.47 -10.79
N LEU A 328 9.04 -20.15 -11.71
CA LEU A 328 10.19 -19.28 -11.42
C LEU A 328 9.75 -17.83 -11.14
N SER A 329 8.71 -17.34 -11.79
CA SER A 329 8.13 -16.03 -11.48
C SER A 329 7.55 -16.01 -10.06
N ASN A 330 6.89 -17.09 -9.61
CA ASN A 330 6.43 -17.25 -8.22
C ASN A 330 7.60 -17.31 -7.22
N VAL A 331 8.76 -17.85 -7.62
CA VAL A 331 10.00 -17.82 -6.83
C VAL A 331 10.53 -16.40 -6.73
N PHE A 332 10.50 -15.62 -7.80
CA PHE A 332 10.90 -14.22 -7.81
C PHE A 332 9.96 -13.36 -6.97
N ALA A 333 8.65 -13.62 -7.05
CA ALA A 333 7.59 -12.86 -6.37
C ALA A 333 7.68 -11.35 -6.64
N PRO A 334 7.48 -10.93 -7.90
CA PRO A 334 7.71 -9.56 -8.35
C PRO A 334 6.70 -8.56 -7.79
N GLU A 335 7.06 -7.29 -7.84
CA GLU A 335 6.14 -6.16 -7.71
C GLU A 335 5.12 -6.18 -8.85
N HIS A 336 5.59 -6.13 -10.11
CA HIS A 336 4.76 -6.25 -11.31
C HIS A 336 5.06 -7.59 -12.01
N LEU A 337 4.02 -8.34 -12.31
CA LEU A 337 4.06 -9.52 -13.18
C LEU A 337 3.29 -9.24 -14.46
N GLU A 338 3.97 -9.27 -15.59
CA GLU A 338 3.35 -9.17 -16.90
C GLU A 338 3.26 -10.55 -17.57
N LEU A 339 2.07 -10.90 -18.02
CA LEU A 339 1.78 -12.15 -18.71
C LEU A 339 1.57 -11.88 -20.20
N MET A 340 2.67 -11.73 -20.94
CA MET A 340 2.67 -11.51 -22.39
C MET A 340 2.60 -12.86 -23.12
N VAL A 341 1.47 -13.54 -22.96
CA VAL A 341 1.20 -14.88 -23.50
C VAL A 341 -0.13 -14.89 -24.23
N ARG A 342 -0.32 -15.85 -25.14
CA ARG A 342 -1.54 -15.96 -25.96
C ARG A 342 -2.82 -16.02 -25.13
N GLU A 343 -2.83 -16.79 -24.05
CA GLU A 343 -4.00 -17.04 -23.20
C GLU A 343 -3.73 -16.66 -21.75
N PRO A 344 -3.60 -15.37 -21.41
CA PRO A 344 -3.15 -14.95 -20.08
C PRO A 344 -4.15 -15.33 -18.97
N LEU A 345 -5.46 -15.35 -19.27
CA LEU A 345 -6.48 -15.78 -18.30
C LEU A 345 -6.40 -17.28 -17.98
N ALA A 346 -5.97 -18.12 -18.93
CA ALA A 346 -5.84 -19.56 -18.71
C ALA A 346 -4.71 -19.90 -17.74
N VAL A 347 -3.65 -19.08 -17.70
CA VAL A 347 -2.50 -19.30 -16.82
C VAL A 347 -2.57 -18.51 -15.51
N LEU A 348 -3.51 -17.60 -15.37
CA LEU A 348 -3.69 -16.78 -14.16
C LEU A 348 -3.79 -17.62 -12.88
N PRO A 349 -4.49 -18.78 -12.83
CA PRO A 349 -4.55 -19.62 -11.63
C PRO A 349 -3.20 -20.21 -11.17
N LEU A 350 -2.17 -20.20 -12.03
CA LEU A 350 -0.81 -20.67 -11.70
C LEU A 350 0.03 -19.60 -11.02
N VAL A 351 -0.39 -18.34 -11.07
CA VAL A 351 0.28 -17.23 -10.38
C VAL A 351 -0.11 -17.23 -8.91
N ARG A 352 0.87 -17.27 -8.04
CA ARG A 352 0.69 -17.25 -6.59
C ARG A 352 1.22 -15.98 -5.91
N ASN A 353 2.28 -15.41 -6.47
CA ASN A 353 3.03 -14.35 -5.83
C ASN A 353 3.33 -13.22 -6.83
N ALA A 354 2.55 -12.16 -6.80
CA ALA A 354 2.80 -10.92 -7.51
C ALA A 354 2.12 -9.74 -6.78
N GLY A 355 2.68 -8.56 -6.83
CA GLY A 355 2.04 -7.36 -6.31
C GLY A 355 0.89 -6.93 -7.23
N ALA A 356 1.15 -6.84 -8.52
CA ALA A 356 0.13 -6.66 -9.55
C ALA A 356 0.35 -7.66 -10.70
N ILE A 357 -0.73 -8.06 -11.37
CA ILE A 357 -0.68 -8.94 -12.54
C ILE A 357 -1.27 -8.20 -13.73
N LEU A 358 -0.48 -8.04 -14.78
CA LEU A 358 -0.84 -7.36 -16.02
C LEU A 358 -1.01 -8.41 -17.13
N LEU A 359 -2.17 -8.40 -17.78
CA LEU A 359 -2.58 -9.47 -18.69
C LEU A 359 -2.50 -9.02 -20.15
N GLY A 360 -1.69 -9.72 -20.92
CA GLY A 360 -1.55 -9.53 -22.37
C GLY A 360 -0.60 -8.38 -22.74
N ASP A 361 -0.24 -8.31 -24.01
CA ASP A 361 0.79 -7.42 -24.54
C ASP A 361 0.48 -5.92 -24.43
N HIS A 362 -0.79 -5.55 -24.26
CA HIS A 362 -1.25 -4.16 -24.24
C HIS A 362 -1.47 -3.60 -22.83
N THR A 363 -1.26 -4.40 -21.80
CA THR A 363 -1.42 -3.97 -20.40
C THR A 363 -0.03 -3.79 -19.79
N SER A 364 0.54 -2.60 -19.98
CA SER A 364 1.87 -2.26 -19.47
C SER A 364 1.84 -1.76 -18.03
N ALA A 365 2.98 -1.83 -17.32
CA ALA A 365 3.11 -1.26 -15.97
C ALA A 365 2.68 0.23 -15.89
N PRO A 366 3.07 1.14 -16.82
CA PRO A 366 2.58 2.52 -16.80
C PRO A 366 1.06 2.69 -16.84
N ILE A 367 0.32 1.80 -17.51
CA ILE A 367 -1.16 1.83 -17.46
C ILE A 367 -1.65 1.55 -16.03
N GLY A 368 -1.05 0.59 -15.34
CA GLY A 368 -1.33 0.31 -13.93
C GLY A 368 -0.97 1.48 -13.02
N ASP A 369 0.21 2.05 -13.21
CA ASP A 369 0.77 3.07 -12.34
C ASP A 369 0.05 4.42 -12.40
N TYR A 370 -0.57 4.76 -13.56
CA TYR A 370 -1.12 6.11 -13.76
C TYR A 370 -2.61 6.13 -14.08
N TRP A 371 -3.20 5.03 -14.58
CA TRP A 371 -4.48 5.12 -15.26
C TRP A 371 -5.55 4.10 -14.88
N ALA A 372 -5.17 2.83 -14.68
CA ALA A 372 -6.11 1.71 -14.61
C ALA A 372 -6.99 1.67 -13.34
N GLY A 373 -6.56 2.33 -12.26
CA GLY A 373 -7.32 2.39 -11.01
C GLY A 373 -6.70 1.68 -9.82
N PRO A 374 -6.18 0.44 -9.90
CA PRO A 374 -5.47 -0.19 -8.77
C PRO A 374 -4.31 0.67 -8.29
N SER A 375 -4.04 0.68 -6.98
CA SER A 375 -2.91 1.43 -6.45
C SER A 375 -1.57 0.87 -6.94
N HIS A 376 -0.67 1.75 -7.35
CA HIS A 376 0.69 1.42 -7.73
C HIS A 376 1.64 1.22 -6.52
N THR A 377 1.16 1.41 -5.30
CA THR A 377 1.95 1.09 -4.10
C THR A 377 1.87 -0.39 -3.84
N LEU A 378 2.85 -1.10 -4.32
CA LEU A 378 2.88 -2.56 -4.41
C LEU A 378 3.96 -3.17 -3.51
N PRO A 379 3.79 -4.42 -3.06
CA PRO A 379 4.82 -5.13 -2.32
C PRO A 379 6.00 -5.47 -3.23
N THR A 380 7.20 -5.03 -2.81
CA THR A 380 8.46 -5.23 -3.52
C THR A 380 9.36 -6.22 -2.77
N ALA A 381 10.51 -6.51 -3.31
CA ALA A 381 11.55 -7.33 -2.65
C ALA A 381 11.07 -8.72 -2.21
N GLY A 382 10.14 -9.32 -2.98
CA GLY A 382 9.55 -10.63 -2.68
C GLY A 382 8.47 -10.59 -1.61
N ALA A 383 8.08 -9.41 -1.12
CA ALA A 383 7.03 -9.27 -0.13
C ALA A 383 5.64 -9.65 -0.68
N ALA A 384 5.47 -9.73 -1.99
CA ALA A 384 4.25 -10.24 -2.64
C ALA A 384 3.85 -11.66 -2.21
N ARG A 385 4.72 -12.38 -1.46
CA ARG A 385 4.41 -13.67 -0.84
C ARG A 385 3.47 -13.56 0.37
N TYR A 386 3.41 -12.41 1.03
CA TYR A 386 2.67 -12.20 2.28
C TYR A 386 2.02 -10.83 2.40
N ALA A 387 2.38 -9.88 1.56
CA ALA A 387 1.82 -8.53 1.55
C ALA A 387 0.94 -8.32 0.32
N SER A 388 -0.02 -7.42 0.45
CA SER A 388 -0.94 -7.01 -0.61
C SER A 388 -0.65 -5.57 -1.06
N PRO A 389 -1.11 -5.17 -2.26
CA PRO A 389 -1.12 -3.76 -2.66
C PRO A 389 -1.81 -2.85 -1.65
N LEU A 390 -1.45 -1.58 -1.65
CA LEU A 390 -2.22 -0.57 -0.95
C LEU A 390 -3.65 -0.55 -1.53
N SER A 391 -4.65 -0.57 -0.65
CA SER A 391 -6.05 -0.71 -1.03
C SER A 391 -6.96 -0.07 0.03
N VAL A 392 -8.26 -0.07 -0.20
CA VAL A 392 -9.24 0.37 0.82
C VAL A 392 -9.05 -0.38 2.14
N ALA A 393 -8.74 -1.69 2.08
CA ALA A 393 -8.52 -2.51 3.26
C ALA A 393 -7.33 -2.05 4.12
N THR A 394 -6.33 -1.38 3.53
CA THR A 394 -5.18 -0.81 4.24
C THR A 394 -5.59 0.24 5.28
N PHE A 395 -6.69 0.96 5.02
CA PHE A 395 -7.21 2.04 5.85
C PHE A 395 -8.34 1.61 6.77
N MET A 396 -8.63 0.31 6.81
CA MET A 396 -9.71 -0.25 7.63
C MET A 396 -9.18 -1.22 8.68
N LYS A 397 -9.84 -1.24 9.81
CA LYS A 397 -9.60 -2.22 10.88
C LYS A 397 -10.82 -3.11 11.11
N ARG A 398 -10.56 -4.38 11.40
CA ARG A 398 -11.57 -5.38 11.74
C ARG A 398 -11.63 -5.58 13.23
N THR A 399 -12.84 -5.55 13.80
CA THR A 399 -13.06 -5.82 15.21
C THR A 399 -14.01 -6.99 15.33
N SER A 400 -13.63 -8.02 16.07
CA SER A 400 -14.51 -9.15 16.36
C SER A 400 -15.62 -8.73 17.32
N VAL A 401 -16.84 -9.16 17.04
CA VAL A 401 -18.02 -8.93 17.87
C VAL A 401 -18.57 -10.28 18.32
N LEU A 402 -18.76 -10.42 19.62
CA LEU A 402 -19.30 -11.62 20.25
C LEU A 402 -20.45 -11.23 21.17
N TYR A 403 -21.52 -12.01 21.12
CA TYR A 403 -22.63 -11.95 22.07
C TYR A 403 -23.06 -13.35 22.45
N TYR A 404 -23.25 -13.58 23.71
CA TYR A 404 -23.84 -14.78 24.28
C TYR A 404 -25.06 -14.41 25.10
N SER A 405 -26.20 -15.06 24.84
CA SER A 405 -27.34 -14.97 25.75
C SER A 405 -26.99 -15.59 27.12
N GLU A 406 -27.76 -15.27 28.15
CA GLU A 406 -27.58 -15.85 29.48
C GLU A 406 -27.55 -17.39 29.42
N LYS A 407 -28.52 -17.99 28.72
CA LYS A 407 -28.60 -19.45 28.55
C LYS A 407 -27.37 -20.03 27.86
N ALA A 408 -26.93 -19.42 26.76
CA ALA A 408 -25.76 -19.91 26.03
C ALA A 408 -24.47 -19.75 26.85
N ALA A 409 -24.35 -18.69 27.64
CA ALA A 409 -23.22 -18.49 28.54
C ALA A 409 -23.22 -19.52 29.69
N GLN A 410 -24.41 -19.85 30.26
CA GLN A 410 -24.56 -20.89 31.26
C GLN A 410 -24.16 -22.28 30.74
N GLU A 411 -24.62 -22.63 29.51
CA GLU A 411 -24.29 -23.91 28.88
C GLU A 411 -22.77 -24.05 28.61
N ALA A 412 -22.06 -22.99 28.27
CA ALA A 412 -20.62 -22.99 27.96
C ALA A 412 -19.72 -22.86 29.22
N ALA A 413 -20.27 -22.43 30.35
CA ALA A 413 -19.49 -21.93 31.50
C ALA A 413 -18.46 -22.94 32.02
N GLU A 414 -18.87 -24.21 32.21
CA GLU A 414 -17.99 -25.21 32.80
C GLU A 414 -16.92 -25.68 31.84
N ASP A 415 -17.22 -25.81 30.54
CA ASP A 415 -16.23 -26.19 29.55
C ASP A 415 -15.17 -25.07 29.36
N VAL A 416 -15.60 -23.81 29.36
CA VAL A 416 -14.68 -22.65 29.33
C VAL A 416 -13.82 -22.62 30.59
N ALA A 417 -14.41 -22.88 31.76
CA ALA A 417 -13.66 -22.89 33.01
C ALA A 417 -12.60 -23.99 33.05
N ARG A 418 -12.95 -25.20 32.60
CA ARG A 418 -12.00 -26.34 32.52
C ARG A 418 -10.86 -26.05 31.55
N PHE A 419 -11.16 -25.39 30.43
CA PHE A 419 -10.12 -24.99 29.46
C PHE A 419 -9.14 -23.96 30.08
N ALA A 420 -9.70 -22.96 30.78
CA ALA A 420 -8.89 -21.93 31.46
C ALA A 420 -8.02 -22.53 32.59
N GLU A 421 -8.55 -23.49 33.35
CA GLU A 421 -7.80 -24.20 34.38
C GLU A 421 -6.68 -25.05 33.83
N ALA A 422 -6.88 -25.70 32.66
CA ALA A 422 -5.82 -26.44 31.98
C ALA A 422 -4.66 -25.55 31.53
N GLU A 423 -4.91 -24.26 31.30
CA GLU A 423 -3.90 -23.24 30.99
C GLU A 423 -3.36 -22.55 32.28
N GLY A 424 -3.89 -22.87 33.47
CA GLY A 424 -3.48 -22.27 34.74
C GLY A 424 -4.09 -20.90 35.02
N PHE A 425 -5.25 -20.57 34.41
CA PHE A 425 -5.90 -19.26 34.54
C PHE A 425 -7.16 -19.34 35.44
N ASP A 426 -6.99 -19.39 36.77
CA ASP A 426 -8.07 -19.47 37.72
C ASP A 426 -9.08 -18.31 37.63
N GLY A 427 -8.61 -17.10 37.37
CA GLY A 427 -9.46 -15.93 37.21
C GLY A 427 -10.40 -16.04 36.01
N HIS A 428 -9.93 -16.62 34.87
CA HIS A 428 -10.74 -16.90 33.68
C HIS A 428 -11.79 -17.98 33.99
N ALA A 429 -11.39 -19.06 34.66
CA ALA A 429 -12.29 -20.13 35.09
C ALA A 429 -13.39 -19.62 36.01
N GLN A 430 -13.04 -18.80 37.01
CA GLN A 430 -14.00 -18.18 37.89
C GLN A 430 -14.97 -17.25 37.17
N ALA A 431 -14.45 -16.43 36.20
CA ALA A 431 -15.28 -15.52 35.40
C ALA A 431 -16.33 -16.28 34.55
N ALA A 432 -15.97 -17.45 34.04
CA ALA A 432 -16.89 -18.32 33.30
C ALA A 432 -17.94 -18.92 34.25
N ARG A 433 -17.54 -19.52 35.37
CA ARG A 433 -18.45 -20.16 36.35
C ARG A 433 -19.43 -19.19 36.98
N LEU A 434 -19.05 -17.94 37.23
CA LEU A 434 -19.96 -16.90 37.70
C LEU A 434 -21.12 -16.64 36.73
N ARG A 435 -20.89 -16.78 35.43
CA ARG A 435 -21.93 -16.65 34.42
C ARG A 435 -22.73 -17.93 34.18
N GLY A 436 -22.23 -19.06 34.64
CA GLY A 436 -22.92 -20.36 34.68
C GLY A 436 -23.95 -20.51 35.84
N ARG A 437 -23.92 -19.60 36.82
CA ARG A 437 -24.86 -19.62 37.95
C ARG A 437 -26.11 -18.82 37.58
N GLU A 438 -27.28 -19.31 38.01
CA GLU A 438 -28.48 -18.47 37.99
C GLU A 438 -28.22 -17.19 38.80
N ALA A 439 -28.37 -16.04 38.15
CA ALA A 439 -28.24 -14.77 38.85
C ALA A 439 -29.30 -14.72 39.97
N PRO A 440 -28.95 -14.41 41.23
CA PRO A 440 -29.94 -14.11 42.23
C PRO A 440 -30.82 -12.99 41.64
N LEU A 441 -32.14 -13.18 41.67
CA LEU A 441 -33.12 -12.21 41.18
C LEU A 441 -32.78 -10.84 41.76
N ALA A 442 -32.18 -9.97 40.93
CA ALA A 442 -32.00 -8.57 41.30
C ALA A 442 -33.40 -7.98 41.60
N PRO A 443 -33.56 -7.19 42.67
CA PRO A 443 -34.82 -6.53 42.93
C PRO A 443 -35.22 -5.73 41.67
N ASN A 444 -36.45 -5.93 41.28
CA ASN A 444 -37.04 -5.48 40.01
C ASN A 444 -37.06 -3.92 39.93
N ASN A 445 -35.93 -3.32 39.61
CA ASN A 445 -35.85 -1.90 39.31
C ASN A 445 -36.27 -1.73 37.85
N GLY A 446 -37.56 -1.63 37.60
CA GLY A 446 -38.33 -1.27 36.39
C GLY A 446 -37.63 -0.85 35.10
N GLY A 447 -36.50 -1.42 34.72
CA GLY A 447 -35.81 -1.21 33.47
C GLY A 447 -36.32 -2.18 32.43
N VAL A 448 -36.93 -1.66 31.39
CA VAL A 448 -37.39 -2.37 30.21
C VAL A 448 -36.23 -3.16 29.62
N ARG A 449 -36.19 -4.48 29.84
CA ARG A 449 -35.34 -5.37 29.03
C ARG A 449 -35.97 -5.47 27.64
N GLY A 450 -35.60 -4.53 26.77
CA GLY A 450 -36.00 -4.60 25.36
C GLY A 450 -35.44 -5.87 24.74
N GLU A 451 -36.29 -6.67 24.10
CA GLU A 451 -35.85 -7.69 23.16
C GLU A 451 -34.93 -7.02 22.15
N ILE A 452 -33.65 -7.42 22.13
CA ILE A 452 -32.73 -7.00 21.10
C ILE A 452 -33.17 -7.73 19.83
N ARG A 453 -34.12 -7.13 19.09
CA ARG A 453 -34.33 -7.50 17.70
C ARG A 453 -33.09 -7.10 16.96
N ALA A 454 -32.45 -8.06 16.33
CA ALA A 454 -31.37 -7.81 15.39
C ALA A 454 -31.89 -6.81 14.33
N ALA A 455 -31.62 -5.52 14.56
CA ALA A 455 -31.76 -4.55 13.48
C ALA A 455 -30.75 -4.95 12.41
N PRO A 456 -31.13 -4.96 11.12
CA PRO A 456 -30.14 -5.13 10.08
C PRO A 456 -29.07 -4.07 10.31
N VAL A 457 -27.78 -4.51 10.33
CA VAL A 457 -26.64 -3.59 10.42
C VAL A 457 -26.53 -2.90 9.05
N SER A 458 -27.56 -2.15 8.71
CA SER A 458 -27.62 -1.18 7.61
C SER A 458 -27.07 0.14 8.13
N GLY A 459 -25.79 0.24 8.23
CA GLY A 459 -25.12 1.43 8.74
C GLY A 459 -23.78 1.72 8.10
N LEU A 460 -23.55 1.15 6.91
CA LEU A 460 -22.67 1.71 5.89
C LEU A 460 -23.61 2.13 4.76
N ALA A 461 -24.11 3.37 4.84
CA ALA A 461 -24.94 3.93 3.82
C ALA A 461 -24.19 3.93 2.48
N PRO A 462 -24.83 3.51 1.38
CA PRO A 462 -24.38 3.82 0.05
C PRO A 462 -24.83 5.26 -0.27
N SER A 463 -24.17 6.24 0.34
CA SER A 463 -24.43 7.66 0.02
C SER A 463 -23.44 8.22 -1.00
N LEU A 464 -22.82 7.38 -1.80
CA LEU A 464 -21.91 7.79 -2.89
C LEU A 464 -22.37 7.36 -4.29
N LEU A 465 -23.63 6.94 -4.45
CA LEU A 465 -24.26 6.78 -5.77
C LEU A 465 -25.33 7.86 -5.96
N GLY A 466 -24.91 9.11 -6.20
CA GLY A 466 -25.88 10.15 -6.43
C GLY A 466 -25.31 11.55 -6.68
N ALA A 467 -24.39 11.68 -7.61
CA ALA A 467 -24.27 12.94 -8.36
C ALA A 467 -24.34 12.59 -9.83
N GLY A 468 -25.56 12.68 -10.37
CA GLY A 468 -25.85 12.43 -11.75
C GLY A 468 -25.05 13.37 -12.63
N VAL A 469 -24.39 12.80 -13.62
CA VAL A 469 -24.02 13.50 -14.84
C VAL A 469 -25.34 13.85 -15.53
N ALA A 470 -25.78 15.10 -15.37
CA ALA A 470 -26.78 15.70 -16.24
C ALA A 470 -26.07 16.20 -17.51
N SER A 471 -26.48 15.66 -18.62
CA SER A 471 -26.19 15.93 -20.03
C SER A 471 -25.63 17.30 -20.36
#